data_ce6baba894872584eba572b1048f0674
#
_entry.id   ce6baba894872584eba572b1048f0674
#
_cell.length_a   1.000
_cell.length_b   1.000
_cell.length_c   1.000
_cell.angle_alpha   90.00
_cell.angle_beta   90.00
_cell.angle_gamma   90.00
#
_symmetry.space_group_name_H-M   'P 1'
#
loop_
_entity.id
_entity.type
_entity.pdbx_description
1 polymer ?
#
loop_
_entity_poly.entity_id
_entity_poly.type
_entity_poly.pdbx_seq_one_letter_code
_entity_poly.pdbx_strand_id
1 'polypeptide(L)'
;DMAGIIAQLPHGVVHVEGGPMLNAALFDADCVDAINLTMSPRLGGFRAPSLSQAPHALRHFTCVSLTTDSDFVFARYERITTA
;
A
#
# COMPACT_ATOMS: atom_id res chain seq x y z
N ASP A 1 10.65 -4.61 15.85
CA ASP A 1 10.57 -3.89 14.58
C ASP A 1 9.49 -4.49 13.68
N MET A 2 9.11 -3.79 12.64
CA MET A 2 8.01 -4.22 11.76
C MET A 2 8.33 -5.52 11.02
N ALA A 3 9.54 -5.67 10.53
CA ALA A 3 9.94 -6.90 9.84
C ALA A 3 9.88 -8.11 10.78
N GLY A 4 10.34 -7.95 12.01
CA GLY A 4 10.27 -8.99 13.03
C GLY A 4 8.85 -9.36 13.41
N ILE A 5 7.97 -8.36 13.52
CA ILE A 5 6.55 -8.59 13.82
C ILE A 5 5.88 -9.38 12.69
N ILE A 6 6.09 -8.97 11.45
CA ILE A 6 5.52 -9.65 10.28
C ILE A 6 6.01 -11.09 10.20
N ALA A 7 7.30 -11.31 10.47
CA ALA A 7 7.88 -12.66 10.41
C ALA A 7 7.29 -13.62 11.44
N GLN A 8 6.70 -13.11 12.53
CA GLN A 8 6.08 -13.91 13.57
C GLN A 8 4.62 -14.28 13.26
N LEU A 9 4.01 -13.65 12.27
CA LEU A 9 2.61 -13.92 11.94
C LEU A 9 2.48 -15.25 11.22
N PRO A 10 1.41 -16.01 11.49
CA PRO A 10 1.06 -17.17 10.66
C PRO A 10 0.83 -16.69 9.23
N HIS A 11 1.40 -17.40 8.24
CA HIS A 11 1.50 -16.82 6.91
C HIS A 11 1.01 -17.70 5.79
N GLY A 12 1.11 -17.06 4.82
CA GLY A 12 0.98 -16.89 3.44
C GLY A 12 0.87 -15.36 3.16
N VAL A 13 -0.34 -14.86 3.07
CA VAL A 13 -0.56 -13.47 2.72
C VAL A 13 -1.02 -12.70 3.96
N VAL A 14 -0.37 -11.58 4.20
CA VAL A 14 -0.78 -10.65 5.26
C VAL A 14 -1.40 -9.43 4.60
N HIS A 15 -2.66 -9.18 4.91
CA HIS A 15 -3.38 -7.99 4.46
C HIS A 15 -3.31 -6.90 5.52
N VAL A 16 -2.98 -5.69 5.10
CA VAL A 16 -2.91 -4.52 5.96
C VAL A 16 -3.79 -3.41 5.40
N GLU A 17 -4.66 -2.87 6.22
CA GLU A 17 -5.58 -1.81 5.82
C GLU A 17 -5.19 -0.43 6.35
N GLY A 18 -4.05 -0.33 6.98
CA GLY A 18 -3.53 0.93 7.45
C GLY A 18 -3.96 1.26 8.86
N GLY A 19 -3.90 2.51 9.33
CA GLY A 19 -3.75 3.76 8.55
C GLY A 19 -2.37 4.26 8.16
N PRO A 20 -2.29 5.61 7.97
CA PRO A 20 -1.11 6.22 7.35
C PRO A 20 0.20 6.02 8.11
N MET A 21 0.17 6.02 9.43
CA MET A 21 1.37 5.81 10.25
C MET A 21 1.86 4.38 10.15
N LEU A 22 0.95 3.40 10.20
CA LEU A 22 1.30 1.99 10.04
C LEU A 22 1.83 1.73 8.62
N ASN A 23 1.19 2.30 7.61
CA ASN A 23 1.63 2.16 6.23
C ASN A 23 3.04 2.72 6.04
N ALA A 24 3.33 3.90 6.61
CA ALA A 24 4.67 4.49 6.55
C ALA A 24 5.72 3.59 7.21
N ALA A 25 5.40 3.02 8.37
CA ALA A 25 6.31 2.11 9.09
C ALA A 25 6.61 0.85 8.26
N LEU A 26 5.60 0.30 7.59
CA LEU A 26 5.76 -0.87 6.73
C LEU A 26 6.58 -0.54 5.49
N PHE A 27 6.37 0.62 4.87
CA PHE A 27 7.17 1.07 3.73
C PHE A 27 8.64 1.28 4.13
N ASP A 28 8.88 1.92 5.27
CA ASP A 28 10.24 2.15 5.75
C ASP A 28 10.97 0.85 6.09
N ALA A 29 10.25 -0.14 6.61
CA ALA A 29 10.80 -1.46 6.91
C ALA A 29 10.90 -2.37 5.67
N ASP A 30 10.48 -1.89 4.51
CA ASP A 30 10.48 -2.63 3.24
C ASP A 30 9.66 -3.93 3.31
N CYS A 31 8.52 -3.86 4.01
CA CYS A 31 7.64 -5.01 4.24
C CYS A 31 6.46 -5.09 3.28
N VAL A 32 6.31 -4.14 2.36
CA VAL A 32 5.17 -4.07 1.46
C VAL A 32 5.53 -4.70 0.12
N ASP A 33 4.86 -5.80 -0.23
CA ASP A 33 5.10 -6.50 -1.49
C ASP A 33 4.14 -6.06 -2.58
N ALA A 34 2.92 -5.69 -2.21
CA ALA A 34 1.90 -5.25 -3.17
C ALA A 34 0.97 -4.21 -2.54
N ILE A 35 0.45 -3.35 -3.39
CA ILE A 35 -0.52 -2.32 -3.01
C ILE A 35 -1.72 -2.46 -3.93
N ASN A 36 -2.90 -2.64 -3.33
CA ASN A 36 -4.17 -2.52 -4.05
C ASN A 36 -4.78 -1.17 -3.73
N LEU A 37 -4.95 -0.34 -4.74
CA LEU A 37 -5.42 1.02 -4.59
C LEU A 37 -6.73 1.20 -5.34
N THR A 38 -7.73 1.75 -4.66
CA THR A 38 -9.01 2.11 -5.27
C THR A 38 -9.15 3.62 -5.30
N MET A 39 -9.42 4.17 -6.49
CA MET A 39 -9.69 5.59 -6.65
C MET A 39 -11.18 5.78 -6.92
N SER A 40 -11.85 6.50 -6.01
CA SER A 40 -13.25 6.86 -6.14
C SER A 40 -13.40 8.04 -7.11
N PRO A 41 -14.48 8.08 -7.93
CA PRO A 41 -14.73 9.22 -8.83
C PRO A 41 -15.27 10.46 -8.09
N ARG A 42 -15.13 10.52 -6.79
CA ARG A 42 -15.63 11.62 -5.96
C ARG A 42 -14.52 12.58 -5.58
N LEU A 43 -14.84 13.85 -5.55
CA LEU A 43 -13.89 14.90 -5.18
C LEU A 43 -14.53 15.81 -4.14
N GLY A 44 -13.78 16.13 -3.08
CA GLY A 44 -14.27 16.98 -2.00
C GLY A 44 -14.90 16.18 -0.86
N GLY A 45 -15.68 16.85 -0.05
CA GLY A 45 -16.26 16.25 1.15
C GLY A 45 -15.39 16.47 2.38
N PHE A 46 -15.46 15.58 3.34
CA PHE A 46 -14.65 15.66 4.55
C PHE A 46 -13.18 15.39 4.24
N ARG A 47 -12.31 16.05 5.00
CA ARG A 47 -10.87 15.83 4.90
C ARG A 47 -10.56 14.37 5.28
N ALA A 48 -10.06 13.62 4.32
CA ALA A 48 -9.64 12.24 4.54
C ALA A 48 -8.13 12.18 4.85
N PRO A 49 -7.69 11.20 5.65
CA PRO A 49 -6.26 10.97 5.85
C PRO A 49 -5.60 10.52 4.54
N SER A 50 -4.31 10.80 4.41
CA SER A 50 -3.50 10.28 3.31
C SER A 50 -3.37 8.76 3.39
N LEU A 51 -3.07 8.12 2.26
CA LEU A 51 -2.75 6.70 2.23
C LEU A 51 -1.61 6.35 3.18
N SER A 52 -0.59 7.20 3.20
CA SER A 52 0.57 7.01 4.05
C SER A 52 1.15 8.37 4.41
N GLN A 53 1.75 8.49 5.59
CA GLN A 53 2.71 9.54 5.86
C GLN A 53 3.93 9.29 4.97
N ALA A 54 4.67 10.35 4.62
CA ALA A 54 5.83 10.20 3.74
C ALA A 54 6.85 9.26 4.39
N PRO A 55 7.20 8.15 3.75
CA PRO A 55 8.26 7.28 4.25
C PRO A 55 9.63 7.94 4.06
N HIS A 56 10.61 7.52 4.85
CA HIS A 56 11.97 8.05 4.74
C HIS A 56 12.67 7.53 3.47
N ALA A 57 12.42 6.27 3.11
CA ALA A 57 13.04 5.65 1.95
C ALA A 57 12.08 5.67 0.76
N LEU A 58 12.62 6.00 -0.43
CA LEU A 58 11.86 5.89 -1.66
C LEU A 58 11.73 4.42 -2.07
N ARG A 59 10.51 3.99 -2.34
CA ARG A 59 10.23 2.63 -2.81
C ARG A 59 9.58 2.68 -4.18
N HIS A 60 9.93 1.75 -5.02
CA HIS A 60 9.40 1.67 -6.38
C HIS A 60 8.50 0.45 -6.54
N PHE A 61 7.36 0.68 -7.16
CA PHE A 61 6.38 -0.36 -7.48
C PHE A 61 6.03 -0.26 -8.95
N THR A 62 5.67 -1.39 -9.55
CA THR A 62 5.17 -1.42 -10.92
C THR A 62 3.68 -1.70 -10.92
N CYS A 63 2.93 -1.02 -11.79
CA CYS A 63 1.52 -1.27 -11.97
C CYS A 63 1.34 -2.54 -12.79
N VAL A 64 0.76 -3.56 -12.19
CA VAL A 64 0.55 -4.87 -12.85
C VAL A 64 -0.88 -5.09 -13.29
N SER A 65 -1.82 -4.30 -12.77
CA SER A 65 -3.23 -4.41 -13.14
C SER A 65 -3.89 -3.06 -12.96
N LEU A 66 -4.73 -2.70 -13.93
CA LEU A 66 -5.53 -1.48 -13.87
C LEU A 66 -6.88 -1.79 -14.49
N THR A 67 -7.94 -1.65 -13.71
CA THR A 67 -9.31 -1.90 -14.16
C THR A 67 -10.22 -0.78 -13.71
N THR A 68 -11.35 -0.64 -14.39
CA THR A 68 -12.38 0.31 -14.02
C THR A 68 -13.73 -0.39 -13.92
N ASP A 69 -14.54 0.06 -12.99
CA ASP A 69 -15.92 -0.37 -12.83
C ASP A 69 -16.73 0.75 -12.19
N SER A 70 -17.83 1.14 -12.84
CA SER A 70 -18.72 2.22 -12.35
C SER A 70 -17.95 3.50 -12.00
N ASP A 71 -16.97 3.86 -12.84
CA ASP A 71 -16.10 5.03 -12.70
C ASP A 71 -15.07 4.92 -11.57
N PHE A 72 -15.05 3.84 -10.81
CA PHE A 72 -13.95 3.55 -9.90
C PHE A 72 -12.76 2.99 -10.65
N VAL A 73 -11.57 3.36 -10.24
CA VAL A 73 -10.32 2.81 -10.76
C VAL A 73 -9.71 1.89 -9.71
N PHE A 74 -9.37 0.69 -10.12
CA PHE A 74 -8.72 -0.31 -9.27
C PHE A 74 -7.33 -0.59 -9.84
N ALA A 75 -6.31 -0.29 -9.06
CA ALA A 75 -4.92 -0.49 -9.46
C ALA A 75 -4.25 -1.45 -8.50
N ARG A 76 -3.42 -2.33 -9.06
CA ARG A 76 -2.53 -3.17 -8.27
C ARG A 76 -1.10 -2.86 -8.65
N TYR A 77 -0.31 -2.58 -7.64
CA TYR A 77 1.13 -2.37 -7.77
C TYR A 77 1.86 -3.48 -7.04
N GLU A 78 2.97 -3.91 -7.61
CA GLU A 78 3.86 -4.88 -6.96
C GLU A 78 5.26 -4.28 -6.86
N ARG A 79 5.97 -4.63 -5.79
CA ARG A 79 7.31 -4.09 -5.60
C ARG A 79 8.22 -4.58 -6.72
N ILE A 80 9.11 -3.71 -7.16
CA ILE A 80 10.17 -4.07 -8.08
C ILE A 80 11.28 -4.70 -7.26
N THR A 81 11.55 -5.97 -7.55
CA THR A 81 12.71 -6.65 -6.97
C THR A 81 13.87 -6.43 -7.91
N THR A 82 14.85 -5.66 -7.47
CA THR A 82 16.10 -5.54 -8.20
C THR A 82 17.04 -6.65 -7.76
N ALA A 83 17.48 -7.39 -8.72
CA ALA A 83 18.48 -8.43 -8.47
C ALA A 83 19.82 -7.77 -8.12
#